data_41d38d4a0cab6101ba87dce9f47ffce2
#
_entry.id   41d38d4a0cab6101ba87dce9f47ffce2
#
_cell.length_a   1.000
_cell.length_b   1.000
_cell.length_c   1.000
_cell.angle_alpha   90.00
_cell.angle_beta   90.00
_cell.angle_gamma   90.00
#
_symmetry.space_group_name_H-M   'P 1'
#
loop_
_entity.id
_entity.type
_entity.pdbx_description
1 polymer ?
#
loop_
_entity_poly.entity_id
_entity_poly.type
_entity_poly.pdbx_seq_one_letter_code
_entity_poly.pdbx_strand_id
1 'polypeptide(L)'
;MTSQVAVANFHGIAVASDTVVSQSSSEGMKTLENMSKIYSLGGAHKVVLVHSGNAYMNGVAHWLHLTEWIRTLTEPFSTLGEYVDSYLKWADNSKPLHTPVSEVHLMSEVIKDHCYYIKYRADSQIESDVEDLADAETLGQERIHEVFQQMVLEGREYLNELDDFEGYTYKDATKALKNANFEFDEIVNSIFKDYDITDELRKVLFESAGLVLCKYQEMNYVDSQIGFVGFGAEEPFGGVIQLHCRGFYGSKIHVYVEPKVGVAPSGSENGYTSIIRHFAQSDAISAFIRGYNPRILNRTLRIVRDKIEKVFEDKEWEIMDDDGKTIGTKSTSELAIEIADETHKEIREKFSQSSFANPLFNSIDGMSIINLANLAESLVGIQALSTYSQLGTATVGGQIEVVTIDRSQGVVWHQKIGQTARKSVKGGN
;
A
#
# COMPACT_ATOMS: atom_id res chain seq x y z
N MET A 1 -3.15 9.49 7.42
CA MET A 1 -2.93 9.15 6.00
C MET A 1 -1.90 10.11 5.42
N THR A 2 -1.33 9.79 4.29
CA THR A 2 -0.22 10.54 3.66
C THR A 2 -0.43 10.52 2.17
N SER A 3 0.01 11.54 1.45
CA SER A 3 0.12 11.53 0.00
C SER A 3 1.50 12.00 -0.44
N GLN A 4 2.16 11.17 -1.23
CA GLN A 4 3.49 11.44 -1.73
C GLN A 4 3.59 10.96 -3.19
N VAL A 5 4.40 11.66 -3.97
CA VAL A 5 4.63 11.29 -5.37
C VAL A 5 6.08 11.54 -5.77
N ALA A 6 6.64 10.63 -6.56
CA ALA A 6 7.87 10.83 -7.30
C ALA A 6 7.55 10.88 -8.81
N VAL A 7 8.05 11.90 -9.49
CA VAL A 7 7.94 12.07 -10.94
C VAL A 7 9.35 12.15 -11.50
N ALA A 8 9.67 11.33 -12.49
CA ALA A 8 11.02 11.29 -13.06
C ALA A 8 11.03 11.20 -14.57
N ASN A 9 12.09 11.74 -15.16
CA ASN A 9 12.49 11.57 -16.55
C ASN A 9 14.04 11.60 -16.64
N PHE A 10 14.60 11.74 -17.84
CA PHE A 10 16.05 11.80 -18.05
C PHE A 10 16.76 13.00 -17.38
N HIS A 11 16.04 14.06 -17.02
CA HIS A 11 16.61 15.22 -16.35
C HIS A 11 16.76 15.04 -14.84
N GLY A 12 16.02 14.11 -14.24
CA GLY A 12 16.08 13.82 -12.80
C GLY A 12 14.75 13.38 -12.22
N ILE A 13 14.63 13.48 -10.90
CA ILE A 13 13.46 13.08 -10.15
C ILE A 13 12.99 14.26 -9.31
N ALA A 14 11.70 14.52 -9.29
CA ALA A 14 11.04 15.39 -8.33
C ALA A 14 10.22 14.56 -7.36
N VAL A 15 10.28 14.87 -6.07
CA VAL A 15 9.48 14.24 -5.02
C VAL A 15 8.70 15.31 -4.28
N ALA A 16 7.41 15.06 -4.10
CA ALA A 16 6.55 15.92 -3.30
C ALA A 16 5.83 15.09 -2.22
N SER A 17 5.60 15.69 -1.06
CA SER A 17 4.90 15.08 0.08
C SER A 17 4.05 16.11 0.81
N ASP A 18 2.86 15.71 1.24
CA ASP A 18 2.08 16.42 2.24
C ASP A 18 2.74 16.33 3.62
N THR A 19 2.31 17.18 4.55
CA THR A 19 2.93 17.31 5.89
C THR A 19 1.96 17.08 7.04
N VAL A 20 0.75 16.61 6.75
CA VAL A 20 -0.24 16.23 7.77
C VAL A 20 -0.06 14.79 8.17
N VAL A 21 0.01 14.53 9.46
CA VAL A 21 -0.04 13.19 10.06
C VAL A 21 -1.35 13.04 10.82
N SER A 22 -2.11 11.99 10.51
CA SER A 22 -3.34 11.65 11.22
C SER A 22 -3.07 10.53 12.23
N GLN A 23 -3.52 10.74 13.45
CA GLN A 23 -3.44 9.75 14.53
C GLN A 23 -4.86 9.42 14.99
N SER A 24 -5.24 8.14 14.89
CA SER A 24 -6.50 7.63 15.43
C SER A 24 -6.33 7.24 16.90
N SER A 25 -7.34 7.54 17.72
CA SER A 25 -7.44 7.09 19.10
C SER A 25 -8.88 6.71 19.41
N SER A 26 -9.12 6.11 20.59
CA SER A 26 -10.48 5.85 21.09
C SER A 26 -11.33 7.11 21.26
N GLU A 27 -10.70 8.27 21.38
CA GLU A 27 -11.35 9.59 21.53
C GLU A 27 -11.63 10.28 20.18
N GLY A 28 -11.18 9.71 19.06
CA GLY A 28 -11.34 10.23 17.71
C GLY A 28 -10.03 10.38 16.94
N MET A 29 -10.10 11.08 15.82
CA MET A 29 -8.95 11.34 14.95
C MET A 29 -8.34 12.72 15.27
N LYS A 30 -7.02 12.73 15.50
CA LYS A 30 -6.23 13.95 15.66
C LYS A 30 -5.29 14.12 14.48
N THR A 31 -5.17 15.34 13.97
CA THR A 31 -4.20 15.71 12.92
C THR A 31 -3.07 16.55 13.50
N LEU A 32 -1.85 16.24 13.08
CA LEU A 32 -0.65 17.02 13.38
C LEU A 32 -0.13 17.56 12.05
N GLU A 33 0.14 18.85 12.01
CA GLU A 33 0.68 19.52 10.82
C GLU A 33 2.20 19.71 10.93
N ASN A 34 2.82 20.02 9.79
CA ASN A 34 4.24 20.33 9.70
C ASN A 34 5.18 19.16 10.11
N MET A 35 4.81 17.96 9.74
CA MET A 35 5.65 16.77 9.91
C MET A 35 6.32 16.39 8.58
N SER A 36 7.65 16.56 8.50
CA SER A 36 8.40 16.14 7.32
C SER A 36 8.35 14.61 7.17
N LYS A 37 8.10 14.16 5.94
CA LYS A 37 8.06 12.75 5.57
C LYS A 37 9.08 12.42 4.47
N ILE A 38 9.92 13.41 4.12
CA ILE A 38 11.04 13.25 3.17
C ILE A 38 12.34 13.42 3.94
N TYR A 39 13.22 12.45 3.81
CA TYR A 39 14.52 12.43 4.50
C TYR A 39 15.64 12.37 3.45
N SER A 40 16.43 13.44 3.37
CA SER A 40 17.63 13.45 2.52
C SER A 40 18.75 12.71 3.23
N LEU A 41 19.49 11.87 2.51
CA LEU A 41 20.66 11.21 3.06
C LEU A 41 21.84 12.19 3.30
N GLY A 42 21.81 13.36 2.66
CA GLY A 42 22.83 14.39 2.82
C GLY A 42 24.17 14.07 2.13
N GLY A 43 25.18 14.94 2.31
CA GLY A 43 26.51 14.72 1.75
C GLY A 43 26.50 14.54 0.22
N ALA A 44 27.27 13.58 -0.26
CA ALA A 44 27.35 13.22 -1.69
C ALA A 44 26.24 12.26 -2.15
N HIS A 45 25.37 11.80 -1.25
CA HIS A 45 24.29 10.88 -1.59
C HIS A 45 23.20 11.57 -2.39
N LYS A 46 22.82 11.00 -3.52
CA LYS A 46 21.76 11.50 -4.41
C LYS A 46 20.48 10.70 -4.22
N VAL A 47 20.10 10.50 -2.98
CA VAL A 47 18.94 9.71 -2.57
C VAL A 47 18.17 10.45 -1.49
N VAL A 48 16.85 10.40 -1.59
CA VAL A 48 15.93 10.75 -0.51
C VAL A 48 15.10 9.54 -0.16
N LEU A 49 14.65 9.49 1.10
CA LEU A 49 13.67 8.53 1.56
C LEU A 49 12.32 9.22 1.71
N VAL A 50 11.26 8.53 1.36
CA VAL A 50 9.89 8.92 1.67
C VAL A 50 9.29 7.87 2.59
N HIS A 51 8.43 8.30 3.53
CA HIS A 51 7.83 7.41 4.50
C HIS A 51 6.33 7.64 4.58
N SER A 52 5.56 6.54 4.60
CA SER A 52 4.11 6.53 4.76
C SER A 52 3.61 5.29 5.52
N GLY A 53 2.30 5.22 5.79
CA GLY A 53 1.70 4.14 6.57
C GLY A 53 1.86 4.34 8.07
N ASN A 54 2.16 3.28 8.82
CA ASN A 54 2.37 3.36 10.26
C ASN A 54 3.59 4.24 10.59
N ALA A 55 3.45 5.17 11.52
CA ALA A 55 4.54 6.05 11.95
C ALA A 55 5.59 5.36 12.83
N TYR A 56 5.32 4.13 13.27
CA TYR A 56 6.16 3.39 14.20
C TYR A 56 6.47 1.99 13.67
N MET A 57 7.66 1.49 13.93
CA MET A 57 8.06 0.11 13.76
C MET A 57 8.52 -0.43 15.12
N ASN A 58 7.92 -1.52 15.60
CA ASN A 58 8.18 -2.06 16.95
C ASN A 58 8.07 -1.03 18.09
N GLY A 59 7.16 -0.06 17.98
CA GLY A 59 6.99 1.02 18.96
C GLY A 59 8.01 2.15 18.87
N VAL A 60 8.95 2.11 17.94
CA VAL A 60 9.94 3.15 17.69
C VAL A 60 9.58 3.92 16.44
N ALA A 61 9.57 5.25 16.53
CA ALA A 61 9.21 6.10 15.40
C ALA A 61 10.16 5.91 14.20
N HIS A 62 9.61 5.78 13.00
CA HIS A 62 10.38 5.55 11.78
C HIS A 62 11.43 6.62 11.52
N TRP A 63 11.14 7.89 11.84
CA TRP A 63 12.13 8.95 11.67
C TRP A 63 13.42 8.68 12.46
N LEU A 64 13.33 8.04 13.62
CA LEU A 64 14.49 7.68 14.42
C LEU A 64 15.26 6.53 13.76
N HIS A 65 14.58 5.46 13.31
CA HIS A 65 15.21 4.37 12.56
C HIS A 65 15.99 4.91 11.34
N LEU A 66 15.33 5.73 10.53
CA LEU A 66 15.94 6.28 9.31
C LEU A 66 17.12 7.20 9.64
N THR A 67 16.97 8.06 10.65
CA THR A 67 18.05 8.99 11.05
C THR A 67 19.25 8.26 11.60
N GLU A 68 19.06 7.22 12.43
CA GLU A 68 20.18 6.44 12.97
C GLU A 68 20.90 5.66 11.87
N TRP A 69 20.17 5.08 10.91
CA TRP A 69 20.80 4.45 9.76
C TRP A 69 21.54 5.47 8.89
N ILE A 70 20.93 6.61 8.55
CA ILE A 70 21.57 7.67 7.74
C ILE A 70 22.90 8.12 8.35
N ARG A 71 23.01 8.19 9.68
CA ARG A 71 24.26 8.53 10.37
C ARG A 71 25.39 7.52 10.17
N THR A 72 25.07 6.30 9.77
CA THR A 72 26.09 5.27 9.50
C THR A 72 26.66 5.37 8.10
N LEU A 73 26.02 6.13 7.20
CA LEU A 73 26.46 6.28 5.82
C LEU A 73 27.68 7.21 5.73
N THR A 74 28.70 6.76 5.01
CA THR A 74 29.94 7.52 4.79
C THR A 74 30.10 7.90 3.32
N GLU A 75 30.04 6.92 2.43
CA GLU A 75 30.26 7.08 1.00
C GLU A 75 29.02 6.62 0.21
N PRO A 76 28.74 7.22 -0.96
CA PRO A 76 27.65 6.79 -1.81
C PRO A 76 27.83 5.35 -2.30
N PHE A 77 26.76 4.59 -2.29
CA PHE A 77 26.71 3.27 -2.91
C PHE A 77 26.60 3.36 -4.43
N SER A 78 27.07 2.33 -5.14
CA SER A 78 27.06 2.28 -6.61
C SER A 78 25.64 2.26 -7.18
N THR A 79 24.71 1.56 -6.53
CA THR A 79 23.32 1.40 -6.97
C THR A 79 22.33 1.79 -5.90
N LEU A 80 21.09 2.11 -6.32
CA LEU A 80 19.97 2.36 -5.39
C LEU A 80 19.62 1.11 -4.57
N GLY A 81 19.78 -0.09 -5.17
CA GLY A 81 19.57 -1.37 -4.47
C GLY A 81 20.52 -1.54 -3.28
N GLU A 82 21.79 -1.17 -3.41
CA GLU A 82 22.77 -1.28 -2.32
C GLU A 82 22.42 -0.39 -1.11
N TYR A 83 21.72 0.73 -1.31
CA TYR A 83 21.15 1.53 -0.20
C TYR A 83 20.08 0.73 0.55
N VAL A 84 19.23 0.02 -0.17
CA VAL A 84 18.19 -0.84 0.41
C VAL A 84 18.85 -1.97 1.21
N ASP A 85 19.82 -2.68 0.61
CA ASP A 85 20.53 -3.79 1.27
C ASP A 85 21.24 -3.32 2.54
N SER A 86 21.88 -2.14 2.48
CA SER A 86 22.51 -1.52 3.63
C SER A 86 21.51 -1.21 4.75
N TYR A 87 20.33 -0.66 4.40
CA TYR A 87 19.29 -0.38 5.38
C TYR A 87 18.76 -1.67 6.05
N LEU A 88 18.43 -2.69 5.25
CA LEU A 88 17.93 -3.97 5.77
C LEU A 88 18.95 -4.64 6.69
N LYS A 89 20.22 -4.69 6.28
CA LYS A 89 21.30 -5.23 7.10
C LYS A 89 21.50 -4.46 8.41
N TRP A 90 21.39 -3.13 8.35
CA TRP A 90 21.48 -2.29 9.54
C TRP A 90 20.27 -2.56 10.46
N ALA A 91 19.06 -2.62 9.92
CA ALA A 91 17.83 -2.84 10.67
C ALA A 91 17.83 -4.19 11.40
N ASP A 92 18.25 -5.29 10.75
CA ASP A 92 18.40 -6.60 11.38
C ASP A 92 19.37 -6.61 12.57
N ASN A 93 20.36 -5.72 12.56
CA ASN A 93 21.39 -5.64 13.61
C ASN A 93 21.13 -4.56 14.66
N SER A 94 20.06 -3.77 14.52
CA SER A 94 19.73 -2.63 15.41
C SER A 94 19.05 -3.07 16.71
N LYS A 95 19.73 -3.86 17.52
CA LYS A 95 19.21 -4.41 18.79
C LYS A 95 18.52 -3.40 19.73
N PRO A 96 18.97 -2.12 19.86
CA PRO A 96 18.28 -1.18 20.74
C PRO A 96 16.87 -0.82 20.31
N LEU A 97 16.54 -1.07 19.02
CA LEU A 97 15.23 -0.75 18.44
C LEU A 97 14.24 -1.92 18.53
N HIS A 98 14.72 -3.12 18.91
CA HIS A 98 13.93 -4.34 18.92
C HIS A 98 14.06 -5.00 20.31
N THR A 99 12.99 -4.97 21.07
CA THR A 99 12.93 -5.64 22.36
C THR A 99 12.01 -6.87 22.28
N PRO A 100 12.22 -7.91 23.09
CA PRO A 100 11.31 -9.06 23.10
C PRO A 100 9.84 -8.68 23.34
N VAL A 101 9.59 -7.64 24.14
CA VAL A 101 8.24 -7.13 24.39
C VAL A 101 7.65 -6.48 23.14
N SER A 102 8.43 -5.67 22.41
CA SER A 102 7.95 -5.03 21.18
C SER A 102 7.74 -6.03 20.06
N GLU A 103 8.53 -7.12 20.01
CA GLU A 103 8.31 -8.21 19.04
C GLU A 103 6.98 -8.93 19.30
N VAL A 104 6.71 -9.30 20.57
CA VAL A 104 5.45 -9.94 20.97
C VAL A 104 4.26 -9.03 20.68
N HIS A 105 4.38 -7.74 21.01
CA HIS A 105 3.33 -6.77 20.73
C HIS A 105 3.03 -6.67 19.23
N LEU A 106 4.06 -6.58 18.37
CA LEU A 106 3.89 -6.53 16.92
C LEU A 106 3.24 -7.80 16.37
N MET A 107 3.68 -8.98 16.79
CA MET A 107 3.03 -10.24 16.42
C MET A 107 1.56 -10.26 16.83
N SER A 108 1.23 -9.75 18.01
CA SER A 108 -0.16 -9.63 18.48
C SER A 108 -0.99 -8.73 17.57
N GLU A 109 -0.46 -7.56 17.18
CA GLU A 109 -1.17 -6.63 16.29
C GLU A 109 -1.39 -7.22 14.89
N VAL A 110 -0.39 -7.91 14.33
CA VAL A 110 -0.50 -8.61 13.04
C VAL A 110 -1.61 -9.67 13.08
N ILE A 111 -1.66 -10.47 14.13
CA ILE A 111 -2.66 -11.53 14.27
C ILE A 111 -4.05 -10.94 14.54
N LYS A 112 -4.15 -9.90 15.35
CA LYS A 112 -5.43 -9.20 15.57
C LYS A 112 -5.99 -8.61 14.28
N ASP A 113 -5.15 -7.95 13.48
CA ASP A 113 -5.58 -7.36 12.21
C ASP A 113 -6.18 -8.43 11.28
N HIS A 114 -5.52 -9.59 11.17
CA HIS A 114 -6.04 -10.72 10.41
C HIS A 114 -7.35 -11.29 11.01
N CYS A 115 -7.45 -11.44 12.32
CA CYS A 115 -8.67 -11.89 12.97
C CYS A 115 -9.83 -10.89 12.75
N TYR A 116 -9.57 -9.58 12.84
CA TYR A 116 -10.57 -8.55 12.53
C TYR A 116 -11.00 -8.58 11.07
N TYR A 117 -10.10 -8.87 10.14
CA TYR A 117 -10.46 -9.04 8.74
C TYR A 117 -11.40 -10.24 8.53
N ILE A 118 -11.13 -11.39 9.15
CA ILE A 118 -12.03 -12.56 9.12
C ILE A 118 -13.39 -12.19 9.72
N LYS A 119 -13.40 -11.55 10.89
CA LYS A 119 -14.64 -11.13 11.56
C LYS A 119 -15.45 -10.18 10.68
N TYR A 120 -14.82 -9.17 10.11
CA TYR A 120 -15.48 -8.21 9.22
C TYR A 120 -16.12 -8.90 8.00
N ARG A 121 -15.45 -9.86 7.40
CA ARG A 121 -16.00 -10.64 6.27
C ARG A 121 -17.21 -11.47 6.72
N ALA A 122 -17.11 -12.13 7.87
CA ALA A 122 -18.22 -12.92 8.41
C ALA A 122 -19.44 -12.05 8.76
N ASP A 123 -19.21 -10.94 9.46
CA ASP A 123 -20.26 -9.98 9.82
C ASP A 123 -20.95 -9.43 8.55
N SER A 124 -20.18 -9.04 7.52
CA SER A 124 -20.72 -8.51 6.25
C SER A 124 -21.52 -9.55 5.46
N GLN A 125 -21.11 -10.82 5.48
CA GLN A 125 -21.88 -11.89 4.82
C GLN A 125 -23.17 -12.17 5.59
N ILE A 126 -23.12 -12.19 6.92
CA ILE A 126 -24.30 -12.38 7.76
C ILE A 126 -25.32 -11.22 7.55
N GLU A 127 -24.83 -9.98 7.49
CA GLU A 127 -25.68 -8.81 7.18
C GLU A 127 -26.36 -8.97 5.83
N SER A 128 -25.63 -9.39 4.79
CA SER A 128 -26.19 -9.67 3.47
C SER A 128 -27.22 -10.79 3.49
N ASP A 129 -26.91 -11.91 4.16
CA ASP A 129 -27.84 -13.03 4.29
C ASP A 129 -29.15 -12.62 5.04
N VAL A 130 -29.04 -11.68 6.00
CA VAL A 130 -30.22 -11.12 6.70
C VAL A 130 -31.05 -10.21 5.80
N GLU A 131 -30.42 -9.38 4.96
CA GLU A 131 -31.13 -8.50 4.02
C GLU A 131 -31.93 -9.29 2.97
N ASP A 132 -31.51 -10.52 2.66
CA ASP A 132 -32.20 -11.41 1.72
C ASP A 132 -33.39 -12.18 2.37
N LEU A 133 -33.55 -12.12 3.71
CA LEU A 133 -34.66 -12.77 4.40
C LEU A 133 -35.97 -11.96 4.24
N ALA A 134 -37.10 -12.67 4.11
CA ALA A 134 -38.41 -12.07 4.14
C ALA A 134 -38.73 -11.51 5.55
N ASP A 135 -39.57 -10.47 5.60
CA ASP A 135 -39.97 -9.79 6.83
C ASP A 135 -40.28 -10.75 8.01
N ALA A 136 -39.62 -10.48 9.14
CA ALA A 136 -39.74 -11.18 10.43
C ALA A 136 -38.97 -12.51 10.61
N GLU A 137 -38.15 -12.94 9.68
CA GLU A 137 -37.25 -14.07 9.90
C GLU A 137 -35.92 -13.58 10.47
N THR A 138 -35.32 -14.34 11.41
CA THR A 138 -33.98 -14.12 11.92
C THR A 138 -33.06 -15.24 11.43
N LEU A 139 -31.86 -14.89 11.09
CA LEU A 139 -30.86 -15.88 10.68
C LEU A 139 -30.60 -16.88 11.82
N GLY A 140 -30.71 -18.18 11.56
CA GLY A 140 -30.47 -19.23 12.54
C GLY A 140 -29.01 -19.29 12.98
N GLN A 141 -28.75 -19.70 14.23
CA GLN A 141 -27.40 -19.84 14.79
C GLN A 141 -26.54 -20.81 13.97
N GLU A 142 -27.12 -21.84 13.38
CA GLU A 142 -26.43 -22.79 12.51
C GLU A 142 -25.84 -22.09 11.27
N ARG A 143 -26.62 -21.22 10.61
CA ARG A 143 -26.16 -20.46 9.45
C ARG A 143 -25.05 -19.47 9.81
N ILE A 144 -25.16 -18.79 10.93
CA ILE A 144 -24.11 -17.89 11.47
C ILE A 144 -22.81 -18.67 11.68
N HIS A 145 -22.90 -19.87 12.25
CA HIS A 145 -21.74 -20.72 12.46
C HIS A 145 -21.12 -21.18 11.14
N GLU A 146 -21.93 -21.61 10.16
CA GLU A 146 -21.44 -22.00 8.83
C GLU A 146 -20.71 -20.86 8.13
N VAL A 147 -21.27 -19.65 8.11
CA VAL A 147 -20.64 -18.47 7.49
C VAL A 147 -19.31 -18.17 8.17
N PHE A 148 -19.27 -18.16 9.51
CA PHE A 148 -18.02 -17.92 10.24
C PHE A 148 -16.97 -18.99 9.93
N GLN A 149 -17.34 -20.27 9.97
CA GLN A 149 -16.46 -21.38 9.61
C GLN A 149 -15.90 -21.24 8.20
N GLN A 150 -16.75 -20.90 7.24
CA GLN A 150 -16.33 -20.65 5.86
C GLN A 150 -15.31 -19.52 5.77
N MET A 151 -15.55 -18.37 6.41
CA MET A 151 -14.63 -17.24 6.39
C MET A 151 -13.27 -17.53 7.03
N VAL A 152 -13.25 -18.35 8.08
CA VAL A 152 -12.00 -18.81 8.71
C VAL A 152 -11.20 -19.71 7.76
N LEU A 153 -11.86 -20.63 7.07
CA LEU A 153 -11.19 -21.54 6.11
C LEU A 153 -10.68 -20.79 4.89
N GLU A 154 -11.52 -19.92 4.30
CA GLU A 154 -11.12 -19.08 3.16
C GLU A 154 -9.95 -18.14 3.52
N GLY A 155 -9.96 -17.56 4.72
CA GLY A 155 -8.88 -16.71 5.21
C GLY A 155 -7.54 -17.45 5.27
N ARG A 156 -7.54 -18.72 5.73
CA ARG A 156 -6.34 -19.57 5.73
C ARG A 156 -5.90 -19.92 4.31
N GLU A 157 -6.83 -20.31 3.43
CA GLU A 157 -6.52 -20.68 2.04
C GLU A 157 -5.92 -19.49 1.30
N TYR A 158 -6.49 -18.31 1.44
CA TYR A 158 -5.93 -17.08 0.89
C TYR A 158 -4.48 -16.84 1.35
N LEU A 159 -4.18 -17.01 2.64
CA LEU A 159 -2.80 -16.86 3.12
C LEU A 159 -1.84 -17.89 2.52
N ASN A 160 -2.29 -19.10 2.23
CA ASN A 160 -1.44 -20.12 1.60
C ASN A 160 -1.02 -19.75 0.16
N GLU A 161 -1.82 -18.97 -0.55
CA GLU A 161 -1.54 -18.52 -1.93
C GLU A 161 -0.52 -17.36 -1.99
N LEU A 162 -0.27 -16.69 -0.85
CA LEU A 162 0.64 -15.55 -0.80
C LEU A 162 2.12 -15.99 -0.74
N ASP A 163 3.00 -15.07 -1.17
CA ASP A 163 4.45 -15.24 -1.05
C ASP A 163 4.91 -15.14 0.41
N ASP A 164 5.94 -15.90 0.74
CA ASP A 164 6.63 -15.78 2.03
C ASP A 164 7.50 -14.52 2.08
N PHE A 165 7.66 -13.94 3.28
CA PHE A 165 8.78 -13.03 3.50
C PHE A 165 10.11 -13.75 3.28
N GLU A 166 11.03 -13.10 2.58
CA GLU A 166 12.30 -13.71 2.23
C GLU A 166 13.05 -14.26 3.47
N GLY A 167 13.34 -15.56 3.42
CA GLY A 167 14.09 -16.26 4.47
C GLY A 167 13.37 -16.37 5.82
N TYR A 168 12.02 -16.31 5.86
CA TYR A 168 11.21 -16.57 7.05
C TYR A 168 10.06 -17.51 6.70
N THR A 169 10.03 -18.67 7.34
CA THR A 169 9.12 -19.75 7.00
C THR A 169 8.00 -19.91 8.03
N TYR A 170 6.95 -20.64 7.69
CA TYR A 170 5.89 -21.03 8.63
C TYR A 170 6.44 -21.72 9.88
N LYS A 171 7.52 -22.50 9.75
CA LYS A 171 8.18 -23.15 10.89
C LYS A 171 8.81 -22.11 11.84
N ASP A 172 9.41 -21.07 11.29
CA ASP A 172 10.00 -19.98 12.08
C ASP A 172 8.91 -19.17 12.80
N ALA A 173 7.84 -18.85 12.11
CA ALA A 173 6.66 -18.18 12.67
C ALA A 173 6.04 -18.97 13.82
N THR A 174 5.78 -20.27 13.63
CA THR A 174 5.22 -21.12 14.68
C THR A 174 6.16 -21.31 15.86
N LYS A 175 7.48 -21.32 15.64
CA LYS A 175 8.47 -21.33 16.71
C LYS A 175 8.46 -20.00 17.49
N ALA A 176 8.35 -18.86 16.80
CA ALA A 176 8.24 -17.55 17.43
C ALA A 176 7.00 -17.46 18.32
N LEU A 177 5.84 -17.89 17.82
CA LEU A 177 4.58 -17.95 18.58
C LEU A 177 4.69 -18.78 19.86
N LYS A 178 5.31 -19.97 19.78
CA LYS A 178 5.48 -20.86 20.93
C LYS A 178 6.46 -20.34 21.99
N ASN A 179 7.47 -19.58 21.58
CA ASN A 179 8.52 -19.08 22.46
C ASN A 179 8.15 -17.76 23.16
N ALA A 180 7.16 -17.04 22.68
CA ALA A 180 6.91 -15.65 23.05
C ALA A 180 5.97 -15.45 24.25
N ASN A 181 5.55 -16.48 25.03
CA ASN A 181 4.44 -16.38 25.97
C ASN A 181 3.21 -15.69 25.36
N PHE A 182 2.89 -16.08 24.14
CA PHE A 182 1.88 -15.43 23.32
C PHE A 182 0.47 -15.89 23.73
N GLU A 183 -0.36 -14.96 24.11
CA GLU A 183 -1.73 -15.21 24.60
C GLU A 183 -2.72 -15.30 23.43
N PHE A 184 -2.50 -16.26 22.52
CA PHE A 184 -3.33 -16.47 21.34
C PHE A 184 -4.81 -16.63 21.67
N ASP A 185 -5.12 -17.44 22.70
CA ASP A 185 -6.50 -17.71 23.10
C ASP A 185 -7.23 -16.46 23.60
N GLU A 186 -6.55 -15.54 24.24
CA GLU A 186 -7.15 -14.26 24.66
C GLU A 186 -7.54 -13.40 23.46
N ILE A 187 -6.67 -13.33 22.42
CA ILE A 187 -6.96 -12.61 21.19
C ILE A 187 -8.20 -13.19 20.51
N VAL A 188 -8.21 -14.52 20.30
CA VAL A 188 -9.30 -15.21 19.63
C VAL A 188 -10.61 -15.04 20.39
N ASN A 189 -10.62 -15.26 21.70
CA ASN A 189 -11.82 -15.15 22.52
C ASN A 189 -12.35 -13.70 22.60
N SER A 190 -11.45 -12.71 22.59
CA SER A 190 -11.84 -11.29 22.60
C SER A 190 -12.48 -10.84 21.30
N ILE A 191 -11.91 -11.21 20.15
CA ILE A 191 -12.36 -10.74 18.83
C ILE A 191 -13.61 -11.49 18.41
N PHE A 192 -13.66 -12.79 18.61
CA PHE A 192 -14.74 -13.66 18.15
C PHE A 192 -15.74 -14.02 19.26
N LYS A 193 -15.90 -13.16 20.26
CA LYS A 193 -16.79 -13.37 21.43
C LYS A 193 -18.25 -13.68 21.05
N ASP A 194 -18.68 -13.23 19.88
CA ASP A 194 -20.06 -13.38 19.39
C ASP A 194 -20.24 -14.66 18.53
N TYR A 195 -19.17 -15.46 18.36
CA TYR A 195 -19.13 -16.68 17.57
C TYR A 195 -18.80 -17.90 18.40
N ASP A 196 -19.38 -19.05 18.04
CA ASP A 196 -19.00 -20.32 18.64
C ASP A 196 -17.72 -20.87 17.98
N ILE A 197 -16.66 -21.04 18.77
CA ILE A 197 -15.34 -21.45 18.27
C ILE A 197 -15.07 -22.88 18.74
N THR A 198 -15.24 -23.82 17.82
CA THR A 198 -14.88 -25.22 18.08
C THR A 198 -13.36 -25.42 18.19
N ASP A 199 -12.92 -26.53 18.77
CA ASP A 199 -11.50 -26.88 18.85
C ASP A 199 -10.83 -26.99 17.47
N GLU A 200 -11.59 -27.45 16.45
CA GLU A 200 -11.15 -27.52 15.07
C GLU A 200 -10.91 -26.15 14.47
N LEU A 201 -11.86 -25.22 14.64
CA LEU A 201 -11.71 -23.84 14.17
C LEU A 201 -10.55 -23.13 14.87
N ARG A 202 -10.37 -23.39 16.18
CA ARG A 202 -9.24 -22.82 16.94
C ARG A 202 -7.89 -23.27 16.38
N LYS A 203 -7.76 -24.53 15.94
CA LYS A 203 -6.56 -25.03 15.26
C LYS A 203 -6.32 -24.30 13.93
N VAL A 204 -7.36 -24.12 13.12
CA VAL A 204 -7.27 -23.40 11.84
C VAL A 204 -6.87 -21.94 12.06
N LEU A 205 -7.43 -21.28 13.06
CA LEU A 205 -7.06 -19.90 13.44
C LEU A 205 -5.59 -19.82 13.91
N PHE A 206 -5.11 -20.82 14.66
CA PHE A 206 -3.69 -20.88 15.04
C PHE A 206 -2.75 -21.12 13.84
N GLU A 207 -3.16 -21.95 12.90
CA GLU A 207 -2.44 -22.14 11.63
C GLU A 207 -2.39 -20.82 10.85
N SER A 208 -3.53 -20.11 10.74
CA SER A 208 -3.61 -18.79 10.10
C SER A 208 -2.74 -17.75 10.79
N ALA A 209 -2.64 -17.79 12.13
CA ALA A 209 -1.74 -16.91 12.89
C ALA A 209 -0.25 -17.16 12.53
N GLY A 210 0.15 -18.40 12.31
CA GLY A 210 1.49 -18.73 11.82
C GLY A 210 1.71 -18.26 10.38
N LEU A 211 0.71 -18.45 9.52
CA LEU A 211 0.77 -18.04 8.11
C LEU A 211 0.87 -16.53 7.97
N VAL A 212 0.01 -15.76 8.64
CA VAL A 212 0.01 -14.30 8.52
C VAL A 212 1.32 -13.65 8.99
N LEU A 213 2.06 -14.32 9.88
CA LEU A 213 3.38 -13.85 10.30
C LEU A 213 4.47 -14.12 9.26
N CYS A 214 4.37 -15.18 8.45
CA CYS A 214 5.40 -15.48 7.44
C CYS A 214 5.02 -15.05 6.03
N LYS A 215 3.75 -14.77 5.75
CA LYS A 215 3.26 -14.37 4.44
C LYS A 215 3.21 -12.86 4.27
N TYR A 216 3.56 -12.38 3.07
CA TYR A 216 3.38 -10.98 2.73
C TYR A 216 1.93 -10.71 2.32
N GLN A 217 1.25 -9.92 3.13
CA GLN A 217 -0.04 -9.31 2.85
C GLN A 217 0.03 -7.87 3.33
N GLU A 218 -0.30 -6.91 2.49
CA GLU A 218 -0.31 -5.50 2.94
C GLU A 218 -1.36 -5.30 4.03
N MET A 219 -0.92 -4.78 5.18
CA MET A 219 -1.75 -4.51 6.36
C MET A 219 -1.80 -3.01 6.63
N ASN A 220 -2.98 -2.41 6.46
CA ASN A 220 -3.17 -0.96 6.52
C ASN A 220 -2.80 -0.31 7.86
N TYR A 221 -2.91 -1.04 8.97
CA TYR A 221 -2.68 -0.50 10.32
C TYR A 221 -1.32 -0.87 10.91
N VAL A 222 -0.70 -1.91 10.42
CA VAL A 222 0.57 -2.43 10.93
C VAL A 222 1.74 -2.01 10.06
N ASP A 223 1.58 -2.17 8.74
CA ASP A 223 2.66 -1.97 7.79
C ASP A 223 2.95 -0.49 7.55
N SER A 224 4.21 -0.20 7.34
CA SER A 224 4.72 1.09 6.88
C SER A 224 5.38 0.93 5.52
N GLN A 225 5.51 2.03 4.79
CA GLN A 225 6.17 2.05 3.49
C GLN A 225 7.35 3.02 3.53
N ILE A 226 8.47 2.58 3.00
CA ILE A 226 9.66 3.41 2.82
C ILE A 226 10.05 3.39 1.35
N GLY A 227 10.02 4.54 0.69
CA GLY A 227 10.49 4.69 -0.69
C GLY A 227 11.91 5.21 -0.72
N PHE A 228 12.80 4.49 -1.39
CA PHE A 228 14.14 4.96 -1.75
C PHE A 228 14.06 5.58 -3.13
N VAL A 229 14.33 6.87 -3.24
CA VAL A 229 14.17 7.65 -4.47
C VAL A 229 15.46 8.36 -4.81
N GLY A 230 16.04 8.09 -5.97
CA GLY A 230 17.28 8.74 -6.37
C GLY A 230 18.15 7.92 -7.30
N PHE A 231 19.48 8.08 -7.12
CA PHE A 231 20.53 7.50 -7.95
C PHE A 231 21.60 6.85 -7.07
N GLY A 232 22.05 5.66 -7.45
CA GLY A 232 23.38 5.18 -7.04
C GLY A 232 24.49 5.96 -7.76
N ALA A 233 25.70 5.90 -7.25
CA ALA A 233 26.83 6.65 -7.80
C ALA A 233 27.14 6.28 -9.26
N GLU A 234 26.95 5.01 -9.63
CA GLU A 234 27.22 4.49 -10.97
C GLU A 234 25.97 4.44 -11.86
N GLU A 235 24.78 4.66 -11.31
CA GLU A 235 23.54 4.62 -12.09
C GLU A 235 23.36 5.89 -12.93
N PRO A 236 23.21 5.77 -14.26
CA PRO A 236 23.00 6.93 -15.14
C PRO A 236 21.59 7.52 -14.98
N PHE A 237 20.61 6.71 -14.60
CA PHE A 237 19.21 7.08 -14.51
C PHE A 237 18.68 6.82 -13.11
N GLY A 238 17.79 7.70 -12.67
CA GLY A 238 17.17 7.60 -11.37
C GLY A 238 16.03 6.57 -11.31
N GLY A 239 15.71 6.18 -10.09
CA GLY A 239 14.65 5.21 -9.84
C GLY A 239 14.07 5.32 -8.46
N VAL A 240 13.13 4.42 -8.23
CA VAL A 240 12.39 4.24 -6.98
C VAL A 240 12.41 2.76 -6.62
N ILE A 241 12.72 2.46 -5.36
CA ILE A 241 12.51 1.15 -4.75
C ILE A 241 11.62 1.37 -3.53
N GLN A 242 10.50 0.66 -3.45
CA GLN A 242 9.58 0.77 -2.35
C GLN A 242 9.67 -0.48 -1.47
N LEU A 243 9.73 -0.25 -0.17
CA LEU A 243 9.72 -1.28 0.85
C LEU A 243 8.39 -1.24 1.61
N HIS A 244 7.80 -2.39 1.82
CA HIS A 244 6.67 -2.58 2.73
C HIS A 244 7.20 -3.23 4.00
N CYS A 245 7.28 -2.45 5.07
CA CYS A 245 7.91 -2.86 6.32
C CYS A 245 6.84 -3.24 7.33
N ARG A 246 6.78 -4.50 7.70
CA ARG A 246 5.96 -4.97 8.83
C ARG A 246 6.64 -4.70 10.15
N GLY A 247 7.92 -4.97 10.24
CA GLY A 247 8.71 -4.74 11.42
C GLY A 247 9.56 -5.95 11.81
N PHE A 248 10.05 -5.96 13.05
CA PHE A 248 11.01 -6.95 13.53
C PHE A 248 10.35 -7.91 14.53
N TYR A 249 10.39 -9.20 14.26
CA TYR A 249 10.02 -10.29 15.15
C TYR A 249 10.67 -11.61 14.74
N GLY A 250 10.78 -12.56 15.66
CA GLY A 250 11.44 -13.84 15.39
C GLY A 250 12.91 -13.68 14.99
N SER A 251 13.59 -12.63 15.48
CA SER A 251 14.98 -12.29 15.21
C SER A 251 15.28 -11.85 13.75
N LYS A 252 14.29 -11.34 13.03
CA LYS A 252 14.43 -10.85 11.66
C LYS A 252 13.49 -9.67 11.39
N ILE A 253 13.93 -8.75 10.50
CA ILE A 253 13.02 -7.74 9.94
C ILE A 253 12.18 -8.36 8.81
N HIS A 254 10.89 -8.07 8.80
CA HIS A 254 9.94 -8.52 7.79
C HIS A 254 9.63 -7.38 6.84
N VAL A 255 10.18 -7.48 5.65
CA VAL A 255 10.07 -6.46 4.60
C VAL A 255 9.83 -7.14 3.26
N TYR A 256 8.87 -6.64 2.52
CA TYR A 256 8.73 -6.94 1.09
C TYR A 256 9.35 -5.79 0.30
N VAL A 257 10.26 -6.10 -0.60
CA VAL A 257 10.97 -5.15 -1.45
C VAL A 257 10.37 -5.20 -2.84
N GLU A 258 9.73 -4.12 -3.29
CA GLU A 258 9.24 -4.06 -4.65
C GLU A 258 10.40 -3.96 -5.66
N PRO A 259 10.22 -4.51 -6.87
CA PRO A 259 11.19 -4.32 -7.95
C PRO A 259 11.44 -2.83 -8.22
N LYS A 260 12.69 -2.48 -8.51
CA LYS A 260 13.03 -1.11 -8.88
C LYS A 260 12.24 -0.66 -10.11
N VAL A 261 11.57 0.49 -9.97
CA VAL A 261 10.98 1.21 -11.09
C VAL A 261 11.85 2.41 -11.41
N GLY A 262 12.33 2.53 -12.64
CA GLY A 262 13.27 3.59 -12.99
C GLY A 262 13.14 4.06 -14.43
N VAL A 263 13.76 5.21 -14.69
CA VAL A 263 13.91 5.74 -16.03
C VAL A 263 14.95 4.93 -16.79
N ALA A 264 14.66 4.60 -18.04
CA ALA A 264 15.60 3.90 -18.92
C ALA A 264 15.35 4.31 -20.38
N PRO A 265 16.35 4.14 -21.28
CA PRO A 265 16.17 4.43 -22.70
C PRO A 265 15.01 3.63 -23.32
N SER A 266 14.33 4.26 -24.27
CA SER A 266 13.26 3.59 -25.04
C SER A 266 13.79 2.32 -25.70
N GLY A 267 13.04 1.23 -25.56
CA GLY A 267 13.43 -0.09 -26.08
C GLY A 267 14.25 -0.94 -25.09
N SER A 268 14.57 -0.45 -23.90
CA SER A 268 15.12 -1.27 -22.82
C SER A 268 14.05 -2.20 -22.29
N GLU A 269 14.42 -3.41 -21.89
CA GLU A 269 13.53 -4.34 -21.22
C GLU A 269 13.04 -3.71 -19.90
N ASN A 270 11.73 -3.56 -19.74
CA ASN A 270 11.08 -2.85 -18.61
C ASN A 270 11.50 -1.36 -18.43
N GLY A 271 12.01 -0.72 -19.49
CA GLY A 271 12.44 0.69 -19.44
C GLY A 271 11.29 1.65 -19.75
N TYR A 272 11.13 2.65 -18.89
CA TYR A 272 10.23 3.79 -19.08
C TYR A 272 11.06 5.06 -19.26
N THR A 273 10.71 5.90 -20.25
CA THR A 273 11.35 7.21 -20.45
C THR A 273 10.97 8.21 -19.39
N SER A 274 9.81 8.01 -18.77
CA SER A 274 9.32 8.76 -17.63
C SER A 274 8.47 7.90 -16.70
N ILE A 275 8.44 8.24 -15.42
CA ILE A 275 7.65 7.53 -14.41
C ILE A 275 6.90 8.52 -13.51
N ILE A 276 5.73 8.10 -13.04
CA ILE A 276 5.04 8.66 -11.87
C ILE A 276 4.85 7.51 -10.88
N ARG A 277 5.45 7.63 -9.71
CA ARG A 277 5.23 6.71 -8.59
C ARG A 277 4.59 7.46 -7.44
N HIS A 278 3.40 7.04 -7.05
CA HIS A 278 2.72 7.55 -5.86
C HIS A 278 2.89 6.59 -4.70
N PHE A 279 2.88 7.13 -3.49
CA PHE A 279 2.97 6.40 -2.23
C PHE A 279 1.76 6.73 -1.37
N ALA A 280 1.27 5.75 -0.60
CA ALA A 280 0.11 5.87 0.27
C ALA A 280 -1.17 6.31 -0.48
N GLN A 281 -1.90 7.30 0.05
CA GLN A 281 -3.19 7.70 -0.52
C GLN A 281 -3.01 8.42 -1.86
N SER A 282 -3.60 7.85 -2.91
CA SER A 282 -3.38 8.31 -4.28
C SER A 282 -4.63 8.23 -5.18
N ASP A 283 -5.82 8.14 -4.60
CA ASP A 283 -7.07 7.95 -5.38
C ASP A 283 -7.28 9.05 -6.41
N ALA A 284 -7.08 10.32 -6.01
CA ALA A 284 -7.24 11.46 -6.90
C ALA A 284 -6.09 11.57 -7.91
N ILE A 285 -4.86 11.25 -7.49
CA ILE A 285 -3.69 11.18 -8.38
C ILE A 285 -3.91 10.08 -9.44
N SER A 286 -4.33 8.90 -9.01
CA SER A 286 -4.64 7.77 -9.90
C SER A 286 -5.77 8.11 -10.87
N ALA A 287 -6.81 8.79 -10.40
CA ALA A 287 -7.91 9.23 -11.25
C ALA A 287 -7.45 10.26 -12.30
N PHE A 288 -6.57 11.19 -11.92
CA PHE A 288 -5.98 12.16 -12.85
C PHE A 288 -5.15 11.47 -13.94
N ILE A 289 -4.26 10.54 -13.54
CA ILE A 289 -3.38 9.83 -14.49
C ILE A 289 -4.18 8.94 -15.43
N ARG A 290 -5.19 8.24 -14.92
CA ARG A 290 -5.96 7.24 -15.67
C ARG A 290 -7.17 7.83 -16.40
N GLY A 291 -7.60 9.06 -16.04
CA GLY A 291 -8.83 9.67 -16.55
C GLY A 291 -10.12 9.09 -15.96
N TYR A 292 -10.03 8.21 -14.96
CA TYR A 292 -11.17 7.67 -14.23
C TYR A 292 -10.80 7.33 -12.78
N ASN A 293 -11.79 7.34 -11.89
CA ASN A 293 -11.60 6.87 -10.51
C ASN A 293 -11.79 5.34 -10.45
N PRO A 294 -10.74 4.57 -10.07
CA PRO A 294 -10.83 3.10 -10.03
C PRO A 294 -11.93 2.56 -9.13
N ARG A 295 -12.20 3.22 -7.98
CA ARG A 295 -13.26 2.78 -7.06
C ARG A 295 -14.65 2.95 -7.68
N ILE A 296 -14.87 4.07 -8.39
CA ILE A 296 -16.14 4.31 -9.08
C ILE A 296 -16.31 3.30 -10.20
N LEU A 297 -15.27 3.06 -11.00
CA LEU A 297 -15.32 2.07 -12.09
C LEU A 297 -15.65 0.68 -11.54
N ASN A 298 -14.91 0.19 -10.55
CA ASN A 298 -15.16 -1.13 -9.96
C ASN A 298 -16.57 -1.27 -9.38
N ARG A 299 -17.07 -0.21 -8.71
CA ARG A 299 -18.46 -0.21 -8.22
C ARG A 299 -19.49 -0.22 -9.35
N THR A 300 -19.23 0.53 -10.42
CA THR A 300 -20.11 0.56 -11.61
C THR A 300 -20.17 -0.82 -12.26
N LEU A 301 -19.02 -1.47 -12.47
CA LEU A 301 -18.94 -2.82 -13.05
C LEU A 301 -19.66 -3.85 -12.19
N ARG A 302 -19.54 -3.76 -10.85
CA ARG A 302 -20.32 -4.61 -9.94
C ARG A 302 -21.83 -4.39 -10.08
N ILE A 303 -22.26 -3.14 -10.12
CA ILE A 303 -23.70 -2.82 -10.33
C ILE A 303 -24.18 -3.37 -11.68
N VAL A 304 -23.36 -3.29 -12.73
CA VAL A 304 -23.69 -3.84 -14.06
C VAL A 304 -23.83 -5.36 -13.97
N ARG A 305 -22.90 -6.04 -13.33
CA ARG A 305 -22.94 -7.49 -13.11
C ARG A 305 -24.22 -7.90 -12.36
N ASP A 306 -24.50 -7.29 -11.22
CA ASP A 306 -25.66 -7.58 -10.38
C ASP A 306 -26.98 -7.34 -11.15
N LYS A 307 -27.00 -6.33 -12.05
CA LYS A 307 -28.14 -6.08 -12.91
C LYS A 307 -28.32 -7.11 -14.02
N ILE A 308 -27.24 -7.59 -14.62
CA ILE A 308 -27.28 -8.66 -15.63
C ILE A 308 -27.86 -9.93 -14.97
N GLU A 309 -27.32 -10.33 -13.81
CA GLU A 309 -27.78 -11.48 -13.05
C GLU A 309 -29.28 -11.37 -12.71
N LYS A 310 -29.72 -10.21 -12.24
CA LYS A 310 -31.13 -9.98 -11.88
C LYS A 310 -32.10 -9.94 -13.07
N VAL A 311 -31.67 -9.42 -14.23
CA VAL A 311 -32.54 -9.28 -15.42
C VAL A 311 -32.68 -10.58 -16.18
N PHE A 312 -31.61 -11.35 -16.26
CA PHE A 312 -31.60 -12.57 -17.08
C PHE A 312 -31.90 -13.85 -16.28
N GLU A 313 -32.12 -13.73 -14.96
CA GLU A 313 -32.24 -14.87 -14.04
C GLU A 313 -31.05 -15.84 -14.14
N ASP A 314 -30.96 -16.83 -13.28
CA ASP A 314 -29.90 -17.83 -13.37
C ASP A 314 -30.25 -18.87 -14.44
N LYS A 315 -29.63 -18.72 -15.62
CA LYS A 315 -29.82 -19.60 -16.79
C LYS A 315 -28.47 -20.08 -17.30
N GLU A 316 -28.51 -21.25 -17.91
CA GLU A 316 -27.41 -21.76 -18.72
C GLU A 316 -27.54 -21.21 -20.14
N TRP A 317 -26.45 -20.61 -20.65
CA TRP A 317 -26.37 -20.04 -21.98
C TRP A 317 -25.46 -20.88 -22.85
N GLU A 318 -25.93 -21.25 -24.05
CA GLU A 318 -25.09 -21.91 -25.04
C GLU A 318 -24.11 -20.92 -25.67
N ILE A 319 -22.83 -21.24 -25.64
CA ILE A 319 -21.79 -20.47 -26.30
C ILE A 319 -21.55 -21.10 -27.68
N MET A 320 -21.72 -20.29 -28.74
CA MET A 320 -21.54 -20.73 -30.13
C MET A 320 -20.30 -20.09 -30.74
N ASP A 321 -19.65 -20.84 -31.62
CA ASP A 321 -18.59 -20.29 -32.46
C ASP A 321 -19.16 -19.48 -33.65
N ASP A 322 -18.28 -18.88 -34.46
CA ASP A 322 -18.65 -18.08 -35.63
C ASP A 322 -19.44 -18.88 -36.70
N ASP A 323 -19.35 -20.20 -36.67
CA ASP A 323 -20.08 -21.12 -37.57
C ASP A 323 -21.42 -21.59 -36.96
N GLY A 324 -21.79 -21.07 -35.76
CA GLY A 324 -23.05 -21.39 -35.07
C GLY A 324 -23.06 -22.76 -34.38
N LYS A 325 -21.91 -23.34 -34.13
CA LYS A 325 -21.78 -24.60 -33.39
C LYS A 325 -21.60 -24.32 -31.89
N THR A 326 -22.37 -25.00 -31.06
CA THR A 326 -22.21 -24.92 -29.59
C THR A 326 -20.86 -25.46 -29.17
N ILE A 327 -20.06 -24.62 -28.50
CA ILE A 327 -18.72 -24.95 -27.98
C ILE A 327 -18.68 -25.08 -26.46
N GLY A 328 -19.76 -24.74 -25.77
CA GLY A 328 -19.90 -24.88 -24.32
C GLY A 328 -21.15 -24.21 -23.79
N THR A 329 -21.33 -24.24 -22.47
CA THR A 329 -22.38 -23.51 -21.75
C THR A 329 -21.74 -22.66 -20.65
N LYS A 330 -22.37 -21.55 -20.32
CA LYS A 330 -22.01 -20.67 -19.17
C LYS A 330 -23.25 -20.26 -18.43
N SER A 331 -23.17 -20.19 -17.11
CA SER A 331 -24.22 -19.59 -16.30
C SER A 331 -24.34 -18.07 -16.54
N THR A 332 -25.46 -17.48 -16.18
CA THR A 332 -25.64 -16.01 -16.24
C THR A 332 -24.58 -15.29 -15.40
N SER A 333 -24.23 -15.83 -14.22
CA SER A 333 -23.20 -15.25 -13.35
C SER A 333 -21.81 -15.27 -13.99
N GLU A 334 -21.40 -16.39 -14.61
CA GLU A 334 -20.13 -16.46 -15.33
C GLU A 334 -20.03 -15.47 -16.49
N LEU A 335 -21.11 -15.33 -17.28
CA LEU A 335 -21.18 -14.35 -18.36
C LEU A 335 -21.12 -12.90 -17.84
N ALA A 336 -21.82 -12.61 -16.74
CA ALA A 336 -21.81 -11.28 -16.12
C ALA A 336 -20.42 -10.87 -15.61
N ILE A 337 -19.67 -11.82 -15.03
CA ILE A 337 -18.29 -11.61 -14.62
C ILE A 337 -17.40 -11.35 -15.85
N GLU A 338 -17.49 -12.18 -16.88
CA GLU A 338 -16.68 -12.05 -18.09
C GLU A 338 -16.92 -10.69 -18.79
N ILE A 339 -18.18 -10.26 -18.93
CA ILE A 339 -18.54 -8.95 -19.51
C ILE A 339 -17.95 -7.81 -18.67
N ALA A 340 -18.02 -7.91 -17.35
CA ALA A 340 -17.44 -6.90 -16.47
C ALA A 340 -15.92 -6.82 -16.61
N ASP A 341 -15.24 -7.96 -16.67
CA ASP A 341 -13.78 -8.05 -16.81
C ASP A 341 -13.29 -7.54 -18.17
N GLU A 342 -13.97 -7.94 -19.27
CA GLU A 342 -13.66 -7.42 -20.59
C GLU A 342 -13.88 -5.90 -20.69
N THR A 343 -15.00 -5.42 -20.15
CA THR A 343 -15.29 -3.97 -20.10
C THR A 343 -14.21 -3.22 -19.31
N HIS A 344 -13.78 -3.77 -18.18
CA HIS A 344 -12.69 -3.20 -17.38
C HIS A 344 -11.38 -3.15 -18.19
N LYS A 345 -11.05 -4.24 -18.85
CA LYS A 345 -9.86 -4.33 -19.71
C LYS A 345 -9.90 -3.32 -20.85
N GLU A 346 -11.03 -3.18 -21.55
CA GLU A 346 -11.18 -2.18 -22.62
C GLU A 346 -11.02 -0.74 -22.14
N ILE A 347 -11.68 -0.41 -21.01
CA ILE A 347 -11.55 0.93 -20.41
C ILE A 347 -10.08 1.20 -20.05
N ARG A 348 -9.40 0.24 -19.42
CA ARG A 348 -8.01 0.39 -19.01
C ARG A 348 -7.05 0.50 -20.19
N GLU A 349 -7.13 -0.43 -21.14
CA GLU A 349 -6.13 -0.56 -22.20
C GLU A 349 -6.38 0.38 -23.37
N LYS A 350 -7.62 0.47 -23.84
CA LYS A 350 -7.93 1.26 -25.04
C LYS A 350 -8.21 2.73 -24.72
N PHE A 351 -8.99 3.00 -23.66
CA PHE A 351 -9.42 4.37 -23.37
C PHE A 351 -8.43 5.12 -22.47
N SER A 352 -8.10 4.55 -21.31
CA SER A 352 -7.24 5.20 -20.33
C SER A 352 -5.83 5.45 -20.85
N GLN A 353 -5.19 4.42 -21.41
CA GLN A 353 -3.82 4.56 -21.92
C GLN A 353 -3.71 5.56 -23.07
N SER A 354 -4.59 5.47 -24.07
CA SER A 354 -4.49 6.32 -25.26
C SER A 354 -4.88 7.77 -25.01
N SER A 355 -5.91 8.00 -24.19
CA SER A 355 -6.51 9.34 -24.02
C SER A 355 -5.96 10.13 -22.86
N PHE A 356 -5.37 9.47 -21.84
CA PHE A 356 -4.90 10.12 -20.62
C PHE A 356 -3.44 9.80 -20.30
N ALA A 357 -3.11 8.52 -20.05
CA ALA A 357 -1.80 8.14 -19.54
C ALA A 357 -0.68 8.45 -20.57
N ASN A 358 -0.77 7.97 -21.80
CA ASN A 358 0.29 8.18 -22.80
C ASN A 358 0.55 9.65 -23.11
N PRO A 359 -0.46 10.54 -23.34
CA PRO A 359 -0.22 11.97 -23.50
C PRO A 359 0.46 12.61 -22.29
N LEU A 360 0.11 12.23 -21.06
CA LEU A 360 0.75 12.73 -19.86
C LEU A 360 2.21 12.30 -19.79
N PHE A 361 2.52 11.01 -19.97
CA PHE A 361 3.89 10.51 -19.94
C PHE A 361 4.75 11.09 -21.05
N ASN A 362 4.23 11.25 -22.27
CA ASN A 362 4.92 11.93 -23.36
C ASN A 362 5.25 13.39 -23.02
N SER A 363 4.37 14.06 -22.28
CA SER A 363 4.63 15.43 -21.81
C SER A 363 5.73 15.47 -20.75
N ILE A 364 5.76 14.49 -19.84
CA ILE A 364 6.78 14.39 -18.78
C ILE A 364 8.18 14.17 -19.37
N ASP A 365 8.31 13.42 -20.45
CA ASP A 365 9.61 13.15 -21.11
C ASP A 365 10.37 14.44 -21.45
N GLY A 366 9.67 15.47 -21.88
CA GLY A 366 10.24 16.77 -22.24
C GLY A 366 10.33 17.81 -21.12
N MET A 367 9.87 17.48 -19.89
CA MET A 367 9.84 18.44 -18.79
C MET A 367 11.24 18.68 -18.20
N SER A 368 11.54 19.96 -17.92
CA SER A 368 12.68 20.29 -17.09
C SER A 368 12.48 19.82 -15.63
N ILE A 369 13.57 19.75 -14.87
CA ILE A 369 13.51 19.34 -13.46
C ILE A 369 12.59 20.24 -12.62
N ILE A 370 12.50 21.53 -12.94
CA ILE A 370 11.59 22.47 -12.27
C ILE A 370 10.14 22.17 -12.61
N ASN A 371 9.84 21.79 -13.86
CA ASN A 371 8.50 21.41 -14.27
C ASN A 371 8.07 20.08 -13.65
N LEU A 372 9.02 19.14 -13.45
CA LEU A 372 8.75 17.92 -12.68
C LEU A 372 8.40 18.25 -11.22
N ALA A 373 9.10 19.20 -10.60
CA ALA A 373 8.80 19.67 -9.24
C ALA A 373 7.39 20.27 -9.15
N ASN A 374 7.02 21.15 -10.08
CA ASN A 374 5.67 21.74 -10.14
C ASN A 374 4.58 20.68 -10.37
N LEU A 375 4.85 19.68 -11.22
CA LEU A 375 3.91 18.58 -11.45
C LEU A 375 3.74 17.74 -10.18
N ALA A 376 4.83 17.36 -9.52
CA ALA A 376 4.80 16.57 -8.29
C ALA A 376 4.01 17.30 -7.18
N GLU A 377 4.25 18.60 -6.99
CA GLU A 377 3.51 19.45 -6.05
C GLU A 377 2.01 19.48 -6.39
N SER A 378 1.68 19.67 -7.67
CA SER A 378 0.29 19.74 -8.14
C SER A 378 -0.46 18.42 -7.91
N LEU A 379 0.19 17.27 -8.14
CA LEU A 379 -0.41 15.96 -7.91
C LEU A 379 -0.75 15.72 -6.42
N VAL A 380 0.15 16.09 -5.51
CA VAL A 380 -0.13 16.04 -4.07
C VAL A 380 -1.23 17.03 -3.69
N GLY A 381 -1.23 18.22 -4.31
CA GLY A 381 -2.27 19.24 -4.15
C GLY A 381 -3.66 18.76 -4.56
N ILE A 382 -3.78 18.05 -5.69
CA ILE A 382 -5.04 17.43 -6.13
C ILE A 382 -5.54 16.41 -5.10
N GLN A 383 -4.65 15.58 -4.56
CA GLN A 383 -5.01 14.61 -3.51
C GLN A 383 -5.49 15.31 -2.24
N ALA A 384 -4.81 16.36 -1.81
CA ALA A 384 -5.21 17.16 -0.65
C ALA A 384 -6.60 17.79 -0.85
N LEU A 385 -6.85 18.42 -1.99
CA LEU A 385 -8.16 18.99 -2.33
C LEU A 385 -9.28 17.93 -2.34
N SER A 386 -9.00 16.73 -2.90
CA SER A 386 -9.94 15.62 -2.87
C SER A 386 -10.31 15.21 -1.46
N THR A 387 -9.33 15.19 -0.54
CA THR A 387 -9.56 14.83 0.86
C THR A 387 -10.37 15.90 1.61
N TYR A 388 -10.11 17.18 1.35
CA TYR A 388 -10.91 18.28 1.91
C TYR A 388 -12.38 18.26 1.45
N SER A 389 -12.66 17.73 0.26
CA SER A 389 -14.02 17.64 -0.26
C SER A 389 -14.84 16.49 0.32
N GLN A 390 -14.22 15.55 1.04
CA GLN A 390 -14.90 14.44 1.68
C GLN A 390 -15.41 14.83 3.07
N LEU A 391 -16.53 14.22 3.49
CA LEU A 391 -17.05 14.41 4.85
C LEU A 391 -16.08 13.79 5.86
N GLY A 392 -15.63 14.59 6.82
CA GLY A 392 -14.73 14.15 7.89
C GLY A 392 -13.48 15.00 8.02
N THR A 393 -12.51 14.52 8.81
CA THR A 393 -11.24 15.22 9.04
C THR A 393 -10.32 15.04 7.84
N ALA A 394 -9.81 16.15 7.29
CA ALA A 394 -8.82 16.09 6.21
C ALA A 394 -7.55 15.36 6.68
N THR A 395 -7.21 14.28 6.02
CA THR A 395 -6.11 13.38 6.40
C THR A 395 -4.85 13.59 5.57
N VAL A 396 -4.95 14.38 4.50
CA VAL A 396 -3.86 14.82 3.62
C VAL A 396 -3.96 16.33 3.47
N GLY A 397 -2.85 17.04 3.55
CA GLY A 397 -2.85 18.50 3.42
C GLY A 397 -1.65 19.15 4.12
N GLY A 398 -1.83 20.41 4.57
CA GLY A 398 -0.75 21.22 5.13
C GLY A 398 0.17 21.76 4.04
N GLN A 399 1.38 22.16 4.42
CA GLN A 399 2.42 22.58 3.49
C GLN A 399 2.90 21.37 2.68
N ILE A 400 3.09 21.51 1.37
CA ILE A 400 3.68 20.46 0.54
C ILE A 400 5.20 20.67 0.52
N GLU A 401 5.96 19.67 0.93
CA GLU A 401 7.41 19.63 0.74
C GLU A 401 7.73 19.19 -0.68
N VAL A 402 8.72 19.84 -1.32
CA VAL A 402 9.15 19.52 -2.68
C VAL A 402 10.67 19.49 -2.74
N VAL A 403 11.21 18.40 -3.27
CA VAL A 403 12.64 18.19 -3.47
C VAL A 403 12.91 17.65 -4.87
N THR A 404 14.01 18.07 -5.48
CA THR A 404 14.50 17.48 -6.73
C THR A 404 15.83 16.80 -6.52
N ILE A 405 16.10 15.80 -7.34
CA ILE A 405 17.33 15.00 -7.34
C ILE A 405 17.82 14.90 -8.77
N ASP A 406 19.01 15.44 -9.04
CA ASP A 406 19.67 15.26 -10.33
C ASP A 406 21.14 14.86 -10.16
N ARG A 407 21.79 14.43 -11.24
CA ARG A 407 23.15 13.94 -11.17
C ARG A 407 24.18 15.05 -10.92
N SER A 408 23.89 16.28 -11.30
CA SER A 408 24.85 17.40 -11.22
C SER A 408 24.77 18.12 -9.89
N GLN A 409 23.57 18.44 -9.42
CA GLN A 409 23.35 19.22 -8.21
C GLN A 409 23.05 18.37 -6.97
N GLY A 410 22.69 17.07 -7.20
CA GLY A 410 22.27 16.18 -6.13
C GLY A 410 20.85 16.52 -5.63
N VAL A 411 20.65 16.59 -4.31
CA VAL A 411 19.35 16.84 -3.67
C VAL A 411 19.16 18.32 -3.43
N VAL A 412 18.14 18.91 -4.05
CA VAL A 412 17.81 20.36 -3.94
C VAL A 412 16.38 20.52 -3.42
N TRP A 413 16.22 21.20 -2.29
CA TRP A 413 14.93 21.54 -1.71
C TRP A 413 14.34 22.81 -2.35
N HIS A 414 13.13 22.70 -2.89
CA HIS A 414 12.34 23.84 -3.40
C HIS A 414 11.41 24.36 -2.32
N GLN A 415 10.79 23.45 -1.55
CA GLN A 415 9.97 23.77 -0.39
C GLN A 415 10.28 22.79 0.73
N LYS A 416 10.58 23.30 1.94
CA LYS A 416 10.85 22.49 3.13
C LYS A 416 10.25 23.15 4.35
N ILE A 417 9.66 22.38 5.25
CA ILE A 417 9.13 22.87 6.53
C ILE A 417 10.25 23.56 7.33
N GLY A 418 9.92 24.71 7.93
CA GLY A 418 10.86 25.47 8.76
C GLY A 418 11.88 26.28 7.97
N GLN A 419 11.94 26.16 6.65
CA GLN A 419 12.78 27.00 5.78
C GLN A 419 12.00 28.10 5.05
N THR A 420 10.69 28.22 5.26
CA THR A 420 9.86 29.26 4.65
C THR A 420 10.25 30.64 5.21
N ALA A 421 10.73 31.48 4.28
CA ALA A 421 10.89 32.91 4.43
C ALA A 421 12.05 33.44 5.30
N ARG A 422 13.30 33.04 5.01
CA ARG A 422 14.34 34.06 4.93
C ARG A 422 14.53 34.54 3.48
N LYS A 423 13.46 34.94 2.80
CA LYS A 423 13.59 35.94 1.75
C LYS A 423 14.02 37.21 2.46
N SER A 424 15.32 37.45 2.41
CA SER A 424 15.94 38.70 2.87
C SER A 424 15.09 39.88 2.41
N VAL A 425 14.58 40.62 3.33
CA VAL A 425 14.42 42.07 3.16
C VAL A 425 15.84 42.57 2.90
N LYS A 426 16.31 42.55 1.66
CA LYS A 426 17.39 43.39 1.20
C LYS A 426 16.75 44.79 1.21
N GLY A 427 17.01 45.50 2.32
CA GLY A 427 16.72 46.91 2.42
C GLY A 427 17.28 47.61 1.20
N GLY A 428 16.41 48.29 0.46
CA GLY A 428 16.85 49.35 -0.42
C GLY A 428 17.50 50.43 0.41
N ASN A 429 18.66 50.81 0.02
CA ASN A 429 19.20 52.17 0.12
C ASN A 429 19.30 52.74 -1.29
#